data_6b8c6e2c4edf7064c438cad851b07fcd
#
_entry.id   6b8c6e2c4edf7064c438cad851b07fcd
#
_cell.length_a   1.000
_cell.length_b   1.000
_cell.length_c   1.000
_cell.angle_alpha   90.00
_cell.angle_beta   90.00
_cell.angle_gamma   90.00
#
_symmetry.space_group_name_H-M   'P 1'
#
loop_
_entity.id
_entity.type
_entity.pdbx_description
1 polymer ?
#
loop_
_entity_poly.entity_id
_entity_poly.type
_entity_poly.pdbx_seq_one_letter_code
_entity_poly.pdbx_strand_id
1 'polypeptide(L)'
;METYLNLIPVIFEELQEGNSIVNDLEYDYDIHKTRDTEFGLTVEIYDILSDKEFLFNIPVGEKDFNIKYMDKFISLEELEDKNPEYYKETTKALYDIWEYFDNINMIW
;
A
#
# COMPACT_ATOMS: atom_id res chain seq x y z
N MET A 1 1.27 5.45 -17.46
CA MET A 1 0.53 4.99 -16.31
C MET A 1 1.06 3.70 -15.75
N GLU A 2 1.14 3.62 -14.47
CA GLU A 2 1.73 2.46 -13.80
C GLU A 2 0.72 1.33 -13.71
N THR A 3 0.95 0.26 -14.48
CA THR A 3 0.02 -0.88 -14.45
C THR A 3 0.01 -1.62 -13.13
N TYR A 4 1.14 -1.59 -12.39
CA TYR A 4 1.20 -2.27 -11.11
C TYR A 4 0.21 -1.70 -10.09
N LEU A 5 -0.14 -0.42 -10.22
CA LEU A 5 -1.10 0.20 -9.29
C LEU A 5 -2.49 -0.44 -9.39
N ASN A 6 -2.82 -0.97 -10.55
CA ASN A 6 -4.10 -1.67 -10.71
C ASN A 6 -4.14 -2.99 -9.96
N LEU A 7 -2.97 -3.55 -9.64
CA LEU A 7 -2.87 -4.82 -8.91
C LEU A 7 -2.75 -4.63 -7.41
N ILE A 8 -2.52 -3.41 -6.95
CA ILE A 8 -2.36 -3.15 -5.53
C ILE A 8 -3.57 -3.59 -4.69
N PRO A 9 -4.83 -3.31 -5.13
CA PRO A 9 -5.97 -3.80 -4.36
C PRO A 9 -5.97 -5.33 -4.21
N VAL A 10 -5.58 -6.05 -5.26
CA VAL A 10 -5.48 -7.51 -5.21
C VAL A 10 -4.40 -7.93 -4.23
N ILE A 11 -3.26 -7.25 -4.27
CA ILE A 11 -2.15 -7.53 -3.36
C ILE A 11 -2.58 -7.29 -1.91
N PHE A 12 -3.30 -6.20 -1.65
CA PHE A 12 -3.79 -5.90 -0.31
C PHE A 12 -4.70 -7.01 0.22
N GLU A 13 -5.54 -7.58 -0.65
CA GLU A 13 -6.40 -8.69 -0.24
C GLU A 13 -5.62 -9.96 0.07
N GLU A 14 -4.49 -10.18 -0.63
CA GLU A 14 -3.68 -11.36 -0.44
C GLU A 14 -2.70 -11.26 0.73
N LEU A 15 -2.45 -10.05 1.23
CA LEU A 15 -1.56 -9.86 2.36
C LEU A 15 -2.12 -10.51 3.61
N GLN A 16 -1.24 -11.05 4.44
CA GLN A 16 -1.63 -11.61 5.73
C GLN A 16 -1.24 -10.65 6.84
N GLU A 17 -2.06 -10.62 7.88
CA GLU A 17 -1.77 -9.77 9.02
C GLU A 17 -0.44 -10.16 9.65
N GLY A 18 0.36 -9.15 9.98
CA GLY A 18 1.66 -9.39 10.59
C GLY A 18 2.76 -9.77 9.63
N ASN A 19 2.52 -9.67 8.32
CA ASN A 19 3.54 -9.98 7.33
C ASN A 19 4.67 -8.96 7.39
N SER A 20 5.90 -9.49 7.30
CA SER A 20 7.08 -8.67 7.08
C SER A 20 7.61 -9.00 5.70
N ILE A 21 7.89 -7.98 4.92
CA ILE A 21 8.46 -8.15 3.59
C ILE A 21 9.88 -7.61 3.61
N VAL A 22 10.82 -8.48 3.34
CA VAL A 22 12.23 -8.12 3.22
C VAL A 22 12.59 -8.21 1.74
N ASN A 23 13.03 -7.11 1.17
CA ASN A 23 13.37 -7.06 -0.24
C ASN A 23 14.85 -6.74 -0.41
N ASP A 24 15.64 -7.78 -0.67
CA ASP A 24 17.05 -7.69 -1.07
C ASP A 24 17.91 -6.78 -0.21
N LEU A 25 17.70 -6.79 1.09
CA LEU A 25 18.51 -6.04 2.04
C LEU A 25 18.30 -4.52 1.99
N GLU A 26 17.51 -4.03 1.04
CA GLU A 26 17.29 -2.59 0.92
C GLU A 26 16.01 -2.12 1.57
N TYR A 27 15.01 -2.98 1.65
CA TYR A 27 13.69 -2.60 2.13
C TYR A 27 13.19 -3.63 3.12
N ASP A 28 12.54 -3.13 4.14
CA ASP A 28 11.97 -3.98 5.18
C ASP A 28 10.65 -3.35 5.59
N TYR A 29 9.55 -4.01 5.23
CA TYR A 29 8.22 -3.48 5.47
C TYR A 29 7.45 -4.39 6.42
N ASP A 30 6.83 -3.80 7.42
CA ASP A 30 5.86 -4.49 8.27
C ASP A 30 4.47 -4.09 7.82
N ILE A 31 3.58 -5.07 7.76
CA ILE A 31 2.24 -4.85 7.24
C ILE A 31 1.20 -5.30 8.26
N HIS A 32 0.25 -4.43 8.54
CA HIS A 32 -0.91 -4.73 9.37
C HIS A 32 -2.16 -4.51 8.56
N LYS A 33 -3.00 -5.52 8.50
CA LYS A 33 -4.22 -5.50 7.71
C LYS A 33 -5.41 -5.71 8.63
N THR A 34 -6.41 -4.84 8.48
CA THR A 34 -7.63 -4.89 9.28
C THR A 34 -8.85 -4.80 8.36
N ARG A 35 -9.76 -5.74 8.52
CA ARG A 35 -11.02 -5.69 7.77
C ARG A 35 -12.15 -5.29 8.71
N ASP A 36 -12.92 -4.30 8.29
CA ASP A 36 -14.02 -3.77 9.06
C ASP A 36 -15.28 -3.74 8.19
N THR A 37 -16.42 -4.12 8.77
CA THR A 37 -17.66 -4.16 8.01
C THR A 37 -18.19 -2.77 7.66
N GLU A 38 -17.77 -1.75 8.40
CA GLU A 38 -18.20 -0.38 8.17
C GLU A 38 -17.22 0.40 7.30
N PHE A 39 -15.92 0.26 7.57
CA PHE A 39 -14.90 1.08 6.91
C PHE A 39 -14.17 0.35 5.78
N GLY A 40 -14.31 -0.98 5.68
CA GLY A 40 -13.68 -1.75 4.64
C GLY A 40 -12.34 -2.30 5.06
N LEU A 41 -11.44 -2.43 4.08
CA LEU A 41 -10.11 -2.98 4.31
C LEU A 41 -9.12 -1.84 4.57
N THR A 42 -8.40 -1.92 5.67
CA THR A 42 -7.35 -0.95 6.00
C THR A 42 -6.02 -1.68 6.04
N VAL A 43 -5.01 -1.12 5.37
CA VAL A 43 -3.67 -1.70 5.31
C VAL A 43 -2.67 -0.66 5.77
N GLU A 44 -1.96 -0.97 6.85
CA GLU A 44 -0.91 -0.12 7.36
C GLU A 44 0.44 -0.71 6.97
N ILE A 45 1.26 0.07 6.31
CA ILE A 45 2.57 -0.35 5.85
C ILE A 45 3.61 0.53 6.49
N TYR A 46 4.53 -0.09 7.22
CA TYR A 46 5.60 0.63 7.89
C TYR A 46 6.93 0.26 7.25
N ASP A 47 7.64 1.26 6.76
CA ASP A 47 8.99 1.08 6.22
C ASP A 47 9.97 1.24 7.38
N ILE A 48 10.51 0.12 7.86
CA ILE A 48 11.36 0.08 9.02
C ILE A 48 12.65 0.87 8.80
N LEU A 49 13.19 0.78 7.61
CA LEU A 49 14.48 1.40 7.31
C LEU A 49 14.41 2.92 7.27
N SER A 50 13.34 3.46 6.71
CA SER A 50 13.18 4.92 6.60
C SER A 50 12.31 5.51 7.70
N ASP A 51 11.72 4.67 8.55
CA ASP A 51 10.81 5.08 9.62
C ASP A 51 9.62 5.87 9.07
N LYS A 52 9.05 5.37 7.97
CA LYS A 52 7.88 5.98 7.34
C LYS A 52 6.70 5.03 7.37
N GLU A 53 5.53 5.62 7.56
CA GLU A 53 4.30 4.86 7.68
C GLU A 53 3.32 5.31 6.61
N PHE A 54 2.65 4.32 5.99
CA PHE A 54 1.64 4.57 4.97
C PHE A 54 0.37 3.83 5.38
N LEU A 55 -0.74 4.53 5.34
CA LEU A 55 -2.03 3.92 5.70
C LEU A 55 -2.95 3.99 4.49
N PHE A 56 -3.41 2.83 4.07
CA PHE A 56 -4.29 2.69 2.90
C PHE A 56 -5.65 2.16 3.32
N ASN A 57 -6.66 2.48 2.53
CA ASN A 57 -8.00 2.00 2.77
C ASN A 57 -8.71 1.68 1.46
N ILE A 58 -9.40 0.53 1.43
CA ILE A 58 -10.33 0.19 0.36
C ILE A 58 -11.71 0.22 1.01
N PRO A 59 -12.51 1.26 0.75
CA PRO A 59 -13.82 1.37 1.39
C PRO A 59 -14.75 0.23 0.98
N VAL A 60 -15.76 -0.03 1.81
CA VAL A 60 -16.75 -1.07 1.52
C VAL A 60 -17.43 -0.77 0.20
N GLY A 61 -17.48 -1.77 -0.69
CA GLY A 61 -18.13 -1.62 -1.97
C GLY A 61 -17.28 -0.96 -3.05
N GLU A 62 -16.08 -0.51 -2.70
CA GLU A 62 -15.17 0.10 -3.66
C GLU A 62 -14.12 -0.90 -4.11
N LYS A 63 -13.50 -0.61 -5.26
CA LYS A 63 -12.45 -1.45 -5.81
C LYS A 63 -11.08 -0.80 -5.73
N ASP A 64 -11.04 0.52 -5.60
CA ASP A 64 -9.80 1.26 -5.54
C ASP A 64 -9.43 1.57 -4.09
N PHE A 65 -8.15 1.83 -3.90
CA PHE A 65 -7.64 2.18 -2.59
C PHE A 65 -7.38 3.67 -2.51
N ASN A 66 -7.38 4.16 -1.27
CA ASN A 66 -7.01 5.53 -0.94
C ASN A 66 -5.86 5.51 0.04
N ILE A 67 -5.18 6.65 0.18
CA ILE A 67 -4.10 6.81 1.14
C ILE A 67 -4.46 7.91 2.13
N LYS A 68 -4.10 7.71 3.38
CA LYS A 68 -4.34 8.72 4.41
C LYS A 68 -3.30 9.82 4.29
N TYR A 69 -3.80 11.05 4.18
CA TYR A 69 -2.96 12.24 4.11
C TYR A 69 -3.64 13.35 4.90
N MET A 70 -2.93 13.88 5.90
CA MET A 70 -3.44 14.96 6.76
C MET A 70 -4.84 14.66 7.32
N ASP A 71 -4.96 13.50 7.93
CA ASP A 71 -6.15 13.04 8.65
C ASP A 71 -7.36 12.66 7.78
N LYS A 72 -7.19 12.53 6.47
CA LYS A 72 -8.26 11.99 5.64
C LYS A 72 -7.70 11.16 4.51
N PHE A 73 -8.55 10.28 3.98
CA PHE A 73 -8.17 9.41 2.88
C PHE A 73 -8.44 10.12 1.56
N ILE A 74 -7.43 10.11 0.70
CA ILE A 74 -7.53 10.73 -0.63
C ILE A 74 -7.00 9.74 -1.67
N SER A 75 -7.32 10.01 -2.95
CA SER A 75 -6.80 9.18 -4.03
C SER A 75 -5.32 9.48 -4.25
N LEU A 76 -4.62 8.55 -4.91
CA LEU A 76 -3.24 8.80 -5.29
C LEU A 76 -3.11 9.98 -6.26
N GLU A 77 -4.09 10.14 -7.13
CA GLU A 77 -4.11 11.25 -8.07
C GLU A 77 -4.16 12.59 -7.33
N GLU A 78 -5.02 12.67 -6.33
CA GLU A 78 -5.11 13.87 -5.50
C GLU A 78 -3.82 14.10 -4.71
N LEU A 79 -3.22 13.03 -4.21
CA LEU A 79 -1.96 13.13 -3.48
C LEU A 79 -0.83 13.67 -4.34
N GLU A 80 -0.78 13.24 -5.60
CA GLU A 80 0.23 13.73 -6.53
C GLU A 80 0.17 15.23 -6.69
N ASP A 81 -1.05 15.78 -6.73
CA ASP A 81 -1.24 17.23 -6.83
C ASP A 81 -0.89 17.96 -5.53
N LYS A 82 -1.24 17.38 -4.39
CA LYS A 82 -1.05 18.04 -3.11
C LYS A 82 0.35 17.93 -2.55
N ASN A 83 0.99 16.80 -2.75
CA ASN A 83 2.34 16.58 -2.22
C ASN A 83 3.08 15.58 -3.09
N PRO A 84 3.74 16.05 -4.16
CA PRO A 84 4.45 15.17 -5.09
C PRO A 84 5.55 14.33 -4.42
N GLU A 85 6.20 14.86 -3.40
CA GLU A 85 7.23 14.11 -2.68
C GLU A 85 6.66 12.91 -1.96
N TYR A 86 5.58 13.12 -1.21
CA TYR A 86 4.93 12.03 -0.50
C TYR A 86 4.33 11.03 -1.47
N TYR A 87 3.82 11.53 -2.61
CA TYR A 87 3.34 10.65 -3.67
C TYR A 87 4.45 9.72 -4.15
N LYS A 88 5.66 10.24 -4.37
CA LYS A 88 6.80 9.44 -4.81
C LYS A 88 7.18 8.40 -3.76
N GLU A 89 7.20 8.78 -2.51
CA GLU A 89 7.51 7.86 -1.42
C GLU A 89 6.46 6.75 -1.32
N THR A 90 5.20 7.13 -1.45
CA THR A 90 4.08 6.19 -1.38
C THR A 90 4.14 5.18 -2.52
N THR A 91 4.31 5.67 -3.75
CA THR A 91 4.33 4.79 -4.91
C THR A 91 5.57 3.91 -4.93
N LYS A 92 6.68 4.40 -4.37
CA LYS A 92 7.88 3.57 -4.25
C LYS A 92 7.62 2.38 -3.32
N ALA A 93 6.98 2.63 -2.17
CA ALA A 93 6.65 1.54 -1.26
C ALA A 93 5.71 0.53 -1.91
N LEU A 94 4.70 1.02 -2.64
CA LEU A 94 3.76 0.15 -3.34
C LEU A 94 4.47 -0.65 -4.43
N TYR A 95 5.38 -0.03 -5.15
CA TYR A 95 6.15 -0.71 -6.19
C TYR A 95 7.02 -1.83 -5.60
N ASP A 96 7.67 -1.56 -4.48
CA ASP A 96 8.52 -2.55 -3.82
C ASP A 96 7.70 -3.76 -3.37
N ILE A 97 6.51 -3.52 -2.85
CA ILE A 97 5.62 -4.59 -2.42
C ILE A 97 5.12 -5.38 -3.63
N TRP A 98 4.73 -4.68 -4.70
CA TRP A 98 4.30 -5.32 -5.92
C TRP A 98 5.43 -6.20 -6.51
N GLU A 99 6.64 -5.67 -6.54
CA GLU A 99 7.79 -6.41 -7.07
C GLU A 99 8.07 -7.66 -6.26
N TYR A 100 7.93 -7.58 -4.95
CA TYR A 100 8.08 -8.74 -4.09
C TYR A 100 7.07 -9.84 -4.47
N PHE A 101 5.81 -9.49 -4.62
CA PHE A 101 4.78 -10.46 -4.98
C PHE A 101 4.91 -10.95 -6.41
N ASP A 102 5.36 -10.11 -7.31
CA ASP A 102 5.60 -10.51 -8.69
C ASP A 102 6.73 -11.53 -8.75
N ASN A 103 7.81 -11.31 -8.02
CA ASN A 103 8.95 -12.22 -8.00
C ASN A 103 8.63 -13.59 -7.43
N ILE A 104 7.77 -13.67 -6.44
CA ILE A 104 7.38 -14.96 -5.87
C ILE A 104 6.15 -15.55 -6.54
N ASN A 105 5.60 -14.87 -7.53
CA ASN A 105 4.52 -15.38 -8.38
C ASN A 105 3.28 -15.78 -7.61
N MET A 106 2.91 -14.99 -6.60
CA MET A 106 1.79 -15.34 -5.71
C MET A 106 0.42 -14.98 -6.25
N ILE A 107 0.34 -14.03 -7.17
CA ILE A 107 -0.94 -13.45 -7.56
C ILE A 107 -1.31 -13.73 -9.01
N TRP A 108 -0.32 -13.88 -9.86
CA TRP A 108 -0.54 -14.08 -11.31
C TRP A 108 0.44 -15.05 -11.91
#